data_9c62ae70a2e1e9e8f26826974620efe9
#
_entry.id   9c62ae70a2e1e9e8f26826974620efe9
#
_cell.length_a   1.000
_cell.length_b   1.000
_cell.length_c   1.000
_cell.angle_alpha   90.00
_cell.angle_beta   90.00
_cell.angle_gamma   90.00
#
_symmetry.space_group_name_H-M   'P 1'
#
loop_
_entity.id
_entity.type
_entity.pdbx_description
1 polymer ?
#
loop_
_entity_poly.entity_id
_entity_poly.type
_entity_poly.pdbx_seq_one_letter_code
_entity_poly.pdbx_strand_id
1 'polypeptide(L)'
;MRLIEWNCQGSFRTKNQFIISYEADIMVILECENSERLKFGKLTPEPHDFIWHGDSPNKGVGIFSYSDYKLEILKEFNPFHRYIIPISVFNENSSFLLIAVWAMDHKTDPLSRYIGQIWNAMNYYSSLLNENILLVGDFNSNQIWDGNERYGNHSALIHLLQNNNISSLYHRQFNESQGKESMKTFFMHRNPNKGYHIDYILASEKLIESGYNLVLGDFDQWKSWSDHIPLILDINEVQSTFEYNALFSKIVERQINTLSASIQAKFSPEIQKLKDYALALDSGENRQISFHQISDSIEKLRKIDRIVDTLTI
;
A
#
# COMPACT_ATOMS: atom_id res chain seq x y z
N MET A 1 11.85 3.62 8.32
CA MET A 1 10.58 2.90 8.05
C MET A 1 10.89 1.50 7.54
N ARG A 2 10.17 0.49 8.05
CA ARG A 2 10.19 -0.88 7.51
C ARG A 2 8.88 -1.19 6.79
N LEU A 3 8.95 -1.57 5.52
CA LEU A 3 7.81 -2.01 4.73
C LEU A 3 7.99 -3.48 4.37
N ILE A 4 6.91 -4.27 4.48
CA ILE A 4 6.90 -5.66 4.03
C ILE A 4 5.84 -5.85 2.95
N GLU A 5 6.22 -6.51 1.88
CA GLU A 5 5.33 -7.04 0.85
C GLU A 5 5.28 -8.55 0.93
N TRP A 6 4.09 -9.13 0.82
CA TRP A 6 3.93 -10.57 0.74
C TRP A 6 2.60 -11.00 0.11
N ASN A 7 2.67 -11.77 -0.96
CA ASN A 7 1.52 -12.54 -1.39
C ASN A 7 1.37 -13.76 -0.47
N CYS A 8 0.38 -13.72 0.42
CA CYS A 8 0.21 -14.73 1.45
C CYS A 8 -0.49 -16.01 0.97
N GLN A 9 -0.92 -16.08 -0.29
CA GLN A 9 -1.69 -17.21 -0.83
C GLN A 9 -2.94 -17.52 0.02
N GLY A 10 -3.66 -16.48 0.47
CA GLY A 10 -4.87 -16.58 1.29
C GLY A 10 -4.64 -16.96 2.75
N SER A 11 -5.71 -16.92 3.53
CA SER A 11 -5.71 -17.31 4.96
C SER A 11 -4.70 -16.56 5.83
N PHE A 12 -4.49 -15.27 5.57
CA PHE A 12 -3.53 -14.44 6.32
C PHE A 12 -3.77 -14.48 7.83
N ARG A 13 -5.04 -14.52 8.28
CA ARG A 13 -5.41 -14.62 9.70
C ARG A 13 -4.77 -15.80 10.45
N THR A 14 -4.35 -16.85 9.74
CA THR A 14 -3.72 -18.03 10.33
C THR A 14 -2.19 -18.06 10.17
N LYS A 15 -1.65 -17.10 9.40
CA LYS A 15 -0.23 -17.05 9.02
C LYS A 15 0.46 -15.78 9.54
N ASN A 16 -0.31 -14.77 9.95
CA ASN A 16 0.20 -13.43 10.26
C ASN A 16 1.30 -13.42 11.33
N GLN A 17 1.26 -14.33 12.30
CA GLN A 17 2.21 -14.36 13.42
C GLN A 17 3.68 -14.45 12.96
N PHE A 18 3.95 -15.05 11.80
CA PHE A 18 5.31 -15.18 11.28
C PHE A 18 5.80 -13.85 10.67
N ILE A 19 4.95 -13.16 9.92
CA ILE A 19 5.33 -11.93 9.26
C ILE A 19 5.32 -10.73 10.21
N ILE A 20 4.42 -10.73 11.19
CA ILE A 20 4.31 -9.67 12.21
C ILE A 20 5.56 -9.59 13.10
N SER A 21 6.24 -10.72 13.35
CA SER A 21 7.48 -10.75 14.12
C SER A 21 8.63 -9.95 13.49
N TYR A 22 8.50 -9.53 12.24
CA TYR A 22 9.46 -8.64 11.58
C TYR A 22 9.26 -7.16 11.92
N GLU A 23 8.22 -6.82 12.72
CA GLU A 23 7.96 -5.47 13.24
C GLU A 23 7.94 -4.40 12.14
N ALA A 24 7.15 -4.63 11.09
CA ALA A 24 7.00 -3.67 10.01
C ALA A 24 6.13 -2.50 10.42
N ASP A 25 6.50 -1.30 9.97
CA ASP A 25 5.66 -0.12 10.04
C ASP A 25 4.45 -0.25 9.13
N ILE A 26 4.68 -0.76 7.91
CA ILE A 26 3.66 -0.94 6.87
C ILE A 26 3.78 -2.34 6.29
N MET A 27 2.64 -3.00 6.09
CA MET A 27 2.58 -4.26 5.36
C MET A 27 1.62 -4.15 4.17
N VAL A 28 2.05 -4.61 3.01
CA VAL A 28 1.25 -4.84 1.81
C VAL A 28 1.06 -6.33 1.65
N ILE A 29 -0.12 -6.82 2.00
CA ILE A 29 -0.43 -8.26 2.00
C ILE A 29 -1.43 -8.56 0.88
N LEU A 30 -0.97 -9.31 -0.09
CA LEU A 30 -1.76 -9.71 -1.24
C LEU A 30 -2.45 -11.05 -0.98
N GLU A 31 -3.57 -11.29 -1.64
CA GLU A 31 -4.48 -12.41 -1.37
C GLU A 31 -5.03 -12.43 0.06
N CYS A 32 -5.06 -11.28 0.72
CA CYS A 32 -5.48 -11.10 2.10
C CYS A 32 -7.01 -11.08 2.24
N GLU A 33 -7.52 -11.59 3.35
CA GLU A 33 -8.93 -11.49 3.70
C GLU A 33 -9.29 -10.07 4.17
N ASN A 34 -10.60 -9.74 4.13
CA ASN A 34 -11.10 -8.49 4.69
C ASN A 34 -11.07 -8.44 6.22
N SER A 35 -11.32 -7.28 6.81
CA SER A 35 -11.31 -7.05 8.26
C SER A 35 -12.21 -7.98 9.05
N GLU A 36 -13.40 -8.31 8.52
CA GLU A 36 -14.36 -9.21 9.19
C GLU A 36 -13.79 -10.61 9.40
N ARG A 37 -13.01 -11.10 8.42
CA ARG A 37 -12.36 -12.41 8.48
C ARG A 37 -11.05 -12.39 9.23
N LEU A 38 -10.30 -11.30 9.15
CA LEU A 38 -9.06 -11.09 9.89
C LEU A 38 -9.27 -11.06 11.40
N LYS A 39 -10.45 -10.58 11.86
CA LYS A 39 -10.83 -10.52 13.27
C LYS A 39 -9.74 -9.87 14.12
N PHE A 40 -9.48 -8.62 13.84
CA PHE A 40 -8.50 -7.82 14.56
C PHE A 40 -8.64 -7.91 16.08
N GLY A 41 -7.53 -7.95 16.80
CA GLY A 41 -7.46 -8.17 18.24
C GLY A 41 -7.74 -9.61 18.69
N LYS A 42 -8.10 -10.54 17.78
CA LYS A 42 -8.35 -11.95 18.10
C LYS A 42 -7.47 -12.92 17.31
N LEU A 43 -7.48 -12.82 15.97
CA LEU A 43 -6.72 -13.70 15.08
C LEU A 43 -5.56 -12.97 14.40
N THR A 44 -5.70 -11.66 14.22
CA THR A 44 -4.69 -10.78 13.64
C THR A 44 -4.50 -9.62 14.60
N PRO A 45 -3.28 -9.19 14.92
CA PRO A 45 -3.05 -7.97 15.67
C PRO A 45 -3.78 -6.80 15.06
N GLU A 46 -4.34 -5.94 15.90
CA GLU A 46 -5.07 -4.76 15.44
C GLU A 46 -4.06 -3.73 14.90
N PRO A 47 -4.17 -3.33 13.62
CA PRO A 47 -3.32 -2.27 13.08
C PRO A 47 -3.80 -0.90 13.56
N HIS A 48 -2.92 0.09 13.55
CA HIS A 48 -3.28 1.48 13.81
C HIS A 48 -4.10 2.09 12.67
N ASP A 49 -3.86 1.62 11.43
CA ASP A 49 -4.68 1.96 10.27
C ASP A 49 -4.70 0.80 9.27
N PHE A 50 -5.77 0.70 8.49
CA PHE A 50 -5.99 -0.43 7.60
C PHE A 50 -6.82 -0.06 6.38
N ILE A 51 -6.33 -0.44 5.21
CA ILE A 51 -7.07 -0.40 3.95
C ILE A 51 -7.18 -1.81 3.40
N TRP A 52 -8.35 -2.15 2.88
CA TRP A 52 -8.54 -3.38 2.15
C TRP A 52 -9.37 -3.14 0.88
N HIS A 53 -8.95 -3.75 -0.22
CA HIS A 53 -9.69 -3.73 -1.48
C HIS A 53 -9.71 -5.13 -2.09
N GLY A 54 -10.92 -5.61 -2.43
CA GLY A 54 -11.12 -6.94 -3.02
C GLY A 54 -12.54 -7.19 -3.46
N ASP A 55 -12.72 -8.10 -4.43
CA ASP A 55 -14.04 -8.51 -4.95
C ASP A 55 -14.69 -9.59 -4.06
N SER A 56 -13.93 -10.21 -3.16
CA SER A 56 -14.41 -11.28 -2.28
C SER A 56 -13.80 -11.13 -0.90
N PRO A 57 -14.57 -11.29 0.19
CA PRO A 57 -14.05 -11.16 1.55
C PRO A 57 -12.90 -12.13 1.88
N ASN A 58 -12.65 -13.10 1.01
CA ASN A 58 -11.58 -14.09 1.19
C ASN A 58 -10.25 -13.70 0.57
N LYS A 59 -10.25 -12.78 -0.41
CA LYS A 59 -9.06 -12.41 -1.18
C LYS A 59 -9.13 -10.97 -1.66
N GLY A 60 -8.12 -10.22 -1.37
CA GLY A 60 -7.93 -8.85 -1.80
C GLY A 60 -6.52 -8.38 -1.49
N VAL A 61 -6.32 -7.08 -1.53
CA VAL A 61 -5.10 -6.40 -1.12
C VAL A 61 -5.36 -5.73 0.22
N GLY A 62 -4.62 -6.13 1.25
CA GLY A 62 -4.65 -5.53 2.58
C GLY A 62 -3.41 -4.69 2.80
N ILE A 63 -3.59 -3.44 3.19
CA ILE A 63 -2.50 -2.55 3.59
C ILE A 63 -2.69 -2.22 5.05
N PHE A 64 -1.69 -2.55 5.86
CA PHE A 64 -1.71 -2.41 7.31
C PHE A 64 -0.65 -1.39 7.73
N SER A 65 -1.01 -0.47 8.61
CA SER A 65 -0.06 0.33 9.35
C SER A 65 -0.03 -0.13 10.80
N TYR A 66 1.15 -0.50 11.28
CA TYR A 66 1.40 -0.85 12.68
C TYR A 66 2.20 0.23 13.42
N SER A 67 2.40 1.37 12.77
CA SER A 67 3.07 2.56 13.33
C SER A 67 2.17 3.79 13.23
N ASP A 68 2.71 4.99 13.31
CA ASP A 68 1.98 6.26 13.25
C ASP A 68 1.55 6.67 11.83
N TYR A 69 1.96 5.91 10.79
CA TYR A 69 1.52 6.18 9.42
C TYR A 69 0.01 6.02 9.24
N LYS A 70 -0.58 6.99 8.56
CA LYS A 70 -1.97 6.97 8.09
C LYS A 70 -2.02 6.58 6.62
N LEU A 71 -3.12 5.95 6.24
CA LEU A 71 -3.33 5.39 4.91
C LEU A 71 -4.60 6.00 4.31
N GLU A 72 -4.52 6.51 3.09
CA GLU A 72 -5.70 7.04 2.38
C GLU A 72 -5.64 6.63 0.90
N ILE A 73 -6.69 5.96 0.41
CA ILE A 73 -6.81 5.69 -1.04
C ILE A 73 -7.00 7.03 -1.74
N LEU A 74 -6.20 7.29 -2.76
CA LEU A 74 -6.29 8.54 -3.51
C LEU A 74 -7.61 8.63 -4.28
N LYS A 75 -8.11 9.85 -4.49
CA LYS A 75 -9.31 10.13 -5.30
C LYS A 75 -9.14 9.71 -6.77
N GLU A 76 -7.91 9.63 -7.26
CA GLU A 76 -7.52 9.17 -8.59
C GLU A 76 -7.72 7.66 -8.77
N PHE A 77 -7.96 6.90 -7.68
CA PHE A 77 -8.17 5.46 -7.77
C PHE A 77 -9.33 5.15 -8.72
N ASN A 78 -9.02 4.32 -9.71
CA ASN A 78 -10.01 3.86 -10.68
C ASN A 78 -10.21 2.34 -10.53
N PRO A 79 -11.41 1.89 -10.12
CA PRO A 79 -11.73 0.48 -9.94
C PRO A 79 -11.53 -0.38 -11.20
N PHE A 80 -11.49 0.23 -12.39
CA PHE A 80 -11.14 -0.47 -13.63
C PHE A 80 -9.74 -1.11 -13.59
N HIS A 81 -8.83 -0.50 -12.83
CA HIS A 81 -7.48 -1.05 -12.63
C HIS A 81 -7.44 -2.06 -11.47
N ARG A 82 -8.59 -2.45 -10.93
CA ARG A 82 -8.77 -3.47 -9.88
C ARG A 82 -7.82 -3.25 -8.70
N TYR A 83 -6.80 -4.11 -8.61
CA TYR A 83 -5.87 -4.19 -7.50
C TYR A 83 -4.56 -3.44 -7.74
N ILE A 84 -4.60 -2.37 -8.54
CA ILE A 84 -3.52 -1.38 -8.66
C ILE A 84 -4.00 -0.12 -7.95
N ILE A 85 -3.64 -0.01 -6.67
CA ILE A 85 -4.30 0.90 -5.73
C ILE A 85 -3.32 2.01 -5.31
N PRO A 86 -3.53 3.26 -5.72
CA PRO A 86 -2.74 4.40 -5.26
C PRO A 86 -3.20 4.84 -3.87
N ILE A 87 -2.25 4.90 -2.92
CA ILE A 87 -2.50 5.16 -1.51
C ILE A 87 -1.53 6.24 -1.05
N SER A 88 -2.05 7.29 -0.44
CA SER A 88 -1.24 8.23 0.34
C SER A 88 -0.87 7.59 1.66
N VAL A 89 0.42 7.54 1.95
CA VAL A 89 0.97 7.09 3.22
C VAL A 89 1.67 8.26 3.87
N PHE A 90 1.27 8.65 5.08
CA PHE A 90 1.80 9.85 5.71
C PHE A 90 1.76 9.77 7.24
N ASN A 91 2.69 10.48 7.87
CA ASN A 91 2.70 10.81 9.29
C ASN A 91 3.09 12.28 9.47
N GLU A 92 3.46 12.70 10.69
CA GLU A 92 3.86 14.08 10.96
C GLU A 92 5.16 14.50 10.26
N ASN A 93 6.03 13.54 9.94
CA ASN A 93 7.40 13.82 9.49
C ASN A 93 7.64 13.45 8.02
N SER A 94 6.83 12.55 7.48
CA SER A 94 7.07 12.02 6.14
C SER A 94 5.77 11.68 5.41
N SER A 95 5.81 11.75 4.09
CA SER A 95 4.73 11.28 3.22
C SER A 95 5.28 10.75 1.92
N PHE A 96 4.61 9.73 1.38
CA PHE A 96 4.91 9.17 0.07
C PHE A 96 3.67 8.52 -0.54
N LEU A 97 3.71 8.30 -1.83
CA LEU A 97 2.70 7.55 -2.55
C LEU A 97 3.08 6.07 -2.57
N LEU A 98 2.19 5.22 -2.08
CA LEU A 98 2.28 3.78 -2.23
C LEU A 98 1.30 3.33 -3.31
N ILE A 99 1.78 2.68 -4.36
CA ILE A 99 0.92 1.96 -5.29
C ILE A 99 1.05 0.47 -4.98
N ALA A 100 0.02 -0.08 -4.33
CA ALA A 100 -0.07 -1.51 -4.09
C ALA A 100 -0.50 -2.22 -5.38
N VAL A 101 0.20 -3.31 -5.72
CA VAL A 101 0.05 -4.02 -7.00
C VAL A 101 -0.22 -5.50 -6.75
N TRP A 102 -1.37 -5.97 -7.21
CA TRP A 102 -1.64 -7.39 -7.36
C TRP A 102 -2.20 -7.64 -8.77
N ALA A 103 -1.33 -7.95 -9.71
CA ALA A 103 -1.69 -8.11 -11.11
C ALA A 103 -2.43 -9.43 -11.33
N MET A 104 -3.58 -9.35 -12.01
CA MET A 104 -4.51 -10.45 -12.17
C MET A 104 -4.68 -10.86 -13.62
N ASP A 105 -5.10 -12.11 -13.84
CA ASP A 105 -5.61 -12.55 -15.13
C ASP A 105 -6.89 -11.80 -15.53
N HIS A 106 -7.07 -11.52 -16.80
CA HIS A 106 -8.26 -10.92 -17.36
C HIS A 106 -8.85 -11.85 -18.44
N LYS A 107 -10.01 -12.46 -18.14
CA LYS A 107 -10.56 -13.55 -18.96
C LYS A 107 -10.93 -13.14 -20.38
N THR A 108 -11.39 -11.92 -20.57
CA THR A 108 -11.97 -11.44 -21.86
C THR A 108 -11.07 -10.46 -22.59
N ASP A 109 -10.11 -9.84 -21.93
CA ASP A 109 -9.17 -8.90 -22.55
C ASP A 109 -7.72 -9.32 -22.31
N PRO A 110 -7.05 -9.94 -23.31
CA PRO A 110 -5.66 -10.35 -23.20
C PRO A 110 -4.67 -9.20 -22.98
N LEU A 111 -5.01 -7.97 -23.40
CA LEU A 111 -4.14 -6.80 -23.22
C LEU A 111 -4.19 -6.25 -21.80
N SER A 112 -5.22 -6.59 -21.03
CA SER A 112 -5.40 -6.22 -19.63
C SER A 112 -5.02 -7.35 -18.65
N ARG A 113 -4.30 -8.39 -19.11
CA ARG A 113 -3.79 -9.47 -18.26
C ARG A 113 -2.48 -9.11 -17.62
N TYR A 114 -2.34 -9.41 -16.33
CA TYR A 114 -1.07 -9.30 -15.60
C TYR A 114 -0.36 -7.97 -15.86
N ILE A 115 0.78 -8.01 -16.53
CA ILE A 115 1.58 -6.82 -16.84
C ILE A 115 0.81 -5.75 -17.64
N GLY A 116 -0.13 -6.18 -18.50
CA GLY A 116 -1.00 -5.26 -19.24
C GLY A 116 -1.91 -4.44 -18.32
N GLN A 117 -2.38 -5.02 -17.22
CA GLN A 117 -3.15 -4.31 -16.20
C GLN A 117 -2.31 -3.21 -15.55
N ILE A 118 -1.05 -3.54 -15.17
CA ILE A 118 -0.14 -2.57 -14.57
C ILE A 118 0.21 -1.47 -15.57
N TRP A 119 0.51 -1.85 -16.83
CA TRP A 119 0.79 -0.90 -17.91
C TRP A 119 -0.34 0.12 -18.08
N ASN A 120 -1.59 -0.36 -18.17
CA ASN A 120 -2.75 0.49 -18.32
C ASN A 120 -2.95 1.41 -17.11
N ALA A 121 -2.75 0.88 -15.89
CA ALA A 121 -2.84 1.65 -14.66
C ALA A 121 -1.77 2.75 -14.58
N MET A 122 -0.50 2.44 -14.89
CA MET A 122 0.58 3.42 -14.84
C MET A 122 0.43 4.53 -15.87
N ASN A 123 -0.09 4.22 -17.06
CA ASN A 123 -0.44 5.26 -18.03
C ASN A 123 -1.59 6.15 -17.51
N TYR A 124 -2.61 5.57 -16.88
CA TYR A 124 -3.71 6.33 -16.28
C TYR A 124 -3.23 7.20 -15.10
N TYR A 125 -2.37 6.66 -14.23
CA TYR A 125 -1.79 7.35 -13.08
C TYR A 125 -0.53 8.16 -13.43
N SER A 126 -0.29 8.48 -14.70
CA SER A 126 0.96 9.11 -15.16
C SER A 126 1.30 10.41 -14.43
N SER A 127 0.29 11.20 -14.04
CA SER A 127 0.48 12.42 -13.26
C SER A 127 1.01 12.19 -11.84
N LEU A 128 0.84 10.97 -11.30
CA LEU A 128 1.31 10.58 -9.97
C LEU A 128 2.77 10.10 -9.98
N LEU A 129 3.34 9.76 -11.15
CA LEU A 129 4.67 9.15 -11.24
C LEU A 129 5.82 10.12 -10.93
N ASN A 130 5.56 11.42 -10.78
CA ASN A 130 6.55 12.42 -10.39
C ASN A 130 6.73 12.58 -8.87
N GLU A 131 6.00 11.80 -8.09
CA GLU A 131 5.96 11.88 -6.63
C GLU A 131 7.04 11.04 -5.96
N ASN A 132 7.17 11.16 -4.63
CA ASN A 132 7.89 10.16 -3.84
C ASN A 132 7.05 8.88 -3.83
N ILE A 133 7.44 7.90 -4.61
CA ILE A 133 6.59 6.75 -4.90
C ILE A 133 7.28 5.43 -4.57
N LEU A 134 6.51 4.50 -3.99
CA LEU A 134 6.80 3.08 -3.92
C LEU A 134 5.72 2.31 -4.70
N LEU A 135 6.12 1.51 -5.69
CA LEU A 135 5.25 0.50 -6.30
C LEU A 135 5.62 -0.85 -5.69
N VAL A 136 4.65 -1.54 -5.11
CA VAL A 136 4.91 -2.69 -4.24
C VAL A 136 3.92 -3.80 -4.52
N GLY A 137 4.39 -5.01 -4.81
CA GLY A 137 3.52 -6.16 -4.91
C GLY A 137 3.89 -7.21 -5.95
N ASP A 138 2.92 -8.10 -6.19
CA ASP A 138 2.98 -9.18 -7.17
C ASP A 138 2.58 -8.66 -8.56
N PHE A 139 3.58 -8.52 -9.42
CA PHE A 139 3.38 -8.08 -10.80
C PHE A 139 2.94 -9.22 -11.72
N ASN A 140 3.04 -10.46 -11.25
CA ASN A 140 2.79 -11.65 -12.06
C ASN A 140 3.46 -11.57 -13.44
N SER A 141 4.65 -11.00 -13.49
CA SER A 141 5.40 -10.70 -14.70
C SER A 141 6.90 -10.68 -14.48
N ASN A 142 7.62 -11.05 -15.52
CA ASN A 142 9.07 -10.93 -15.59
C ASN A 142 9.50 -10.77 -17.05
N GLN A 143 10.62 -10.12 -17.31
CA GLN A 143 11.15 -9.90 -18.67
C GLN A 143 11.33 -11.19 -19.47
N ILE A 144 11.58 -12.34 -18.82
CA ILE A 144 11.74 -13.63 -19.50
C ILE A 144 10.51 -14.04 -20.34
N TRP A 145 9.34 -13.45 -20.07
CA TRP A 145 8.09 -13.69 -20.79
C TRP A 145 7.77 -12.61 -21.82
N ASP A 146 8.64 -11.65 -22.04
CA ASP A 146 8.43 -10.62 -23.04
C ASP A 146 8.50 -11.21 -24.45
N GLY A 147 7.36 -11.23 -25.16
CA GLY A 147 7.30 -11.57 -26.56
C GLY A 147 7.51 -10.34 -27.45
N ASN A 148 7.99 -10.57 -28.67
CA ASN A 148 8.37 -9.50 -29.61
C ASN A 148 7.21 -8.58 -30.06
N GLU A 149 5.95 -8.93 -29.79
CA GLU A 149 4.78 -8.26 -30.37
C GLU A 149 3.82 -7.67 -29.33
N ARG A 150 4.12 -7.75 -28.02
CA ARG A 150 3.16 -7.30 -26.99
C ARG A 150 3.44 -5.85 -26.61
N TYR A 151 2.53 -4.96 -26.98
CA TYR A 151 2.50 -3.61 -26.43
C TYR A 151 2.22 -3.65 -24.92
N GLY A 152 3.01 -2.90 -24.13
CA GLY A 152 2.88 -2.90 -22.68
C GLY A 152 3.35 -4.20 -22.00
N ASN A 153 4.44 -4.79 -22.48
CA ASN A 153 5.13 -5.90 -21.83
C ASN A 153 5.95 -5.44 -20.61
N HIS A 154 6.63 -6.37 -19.95
CA HIS A 154 7.43 -6.07 -18.75
C HIS A 154 8.50 -5.01 -19.02
N SER A 155 9.29 -5.17 -20.08
CA SER A 155 10.32 -4.20 -20.45
C SER A 155 9.74 -2.81 -20.73
N ALA A 156 8.61 -2.72 -21.42
CA ALA A 156 7.95 -1.45 -21.69
C ALA A 156 7.53 -0.75 -20.39
N LEU A 157 6.97 -1.49 -19.42
CA LEU A 157 6.62 -0.95 -18.11
C LEU A 157 7.87 -0.44 -17.37
N ILE A 158 8.94 -1.25 -17.32
CA ILE A 158 10.18 -0.84 -16.66
C ILE A 158 10.76 0.43 -17.29
N HIS A 159 10.76 0.53 -18.62
CA HIS A 159 11.20 1.74 -19.34
C HIS A 159 10.31 2.96 -19.00
N LEU A 160 8.97 2.78 -18.95
CA LEU A 160 8.06 3.85 -18.55
C LEU A 160 8.40 4.36 -17.15
N LEU A 161 8.63 3.46 -16.19
CA LEU A 161 8.95 3.82 -14.81
C LEU A 161 10.32 4.47 -14.70
N GLN A 162 11.33 3.95 -15.39
CA GLN A 162 12.69 4.54 -15.43
C GLN A 162 12.69 5.96 -16.01
N ASN A 163 11.88 6.21 -17.05
CA ASN A 163 11.70 7.55 -17.61
C ASN A 163 11.08 8.55 -16.62
N ASN A 164 10.44 8.04 -15.56
CA ASN A 164 9.92 8.83 -14.44
C ASN A 164 10.80 8.71 -13.18
N ASN A 165 12.07 8.32 -13.34
CA ASN A 165 13.03 8.15 -12.24
C ASN A 165 12.57 7.15 -11.16
N ILE A 166 11.87 6.09 -11.57
CA ILE A 166 11.43 5.00 -10.68
C ILE A 166 12.18 3.73 -11.08
N SER A 167 12.87 3.11 -10.14
CA SER A 167 13.72 1.94 -10.38
C SER A 167 13.42 0.80 -9.42
N SER A 168 13.65 -0.43 -9.86
CA SER A 168 13.55 -1.61 -9.01
C SER A 168 14.67 -1.64 -7.98
N LEU A 169 14.30 -1.74 -6.71
CA LEU A 169 15.24 -1.78 -5.59
C LEU A 169 16.10 -3.03 -5.64
N TYR A 170 15.53 -4.18 -6.01
CA TYR A 170 16.27 -5.42 -6.18
C TYR A 170 17.41 -5.26 -7.19
N HIS A 171 17.09 -4.80 -8.40
CA HIS A 171 18.08 -4.71 -9.47
C HIS A 171 19.18 -3.69 -9.17
N ARG A 172 18.81 -2.60 -8.47
CA ARG A 172 19.80 -1.62 -7.99
C ARG A 172 20.73 -2.19 -6.91
N GLN A 173 20.17 -2.90 -5.93
CA GLN A 173 20.95 -3.40 -4.79
C GLN A 173 21.88 -4.55 -5.19
N PHE A 174 21.39 -5.50 -6.00
CA PHE A 174 22.16 -6.69 -6.37
C PHE A 174 22.91 -6.56 -7.69
N ASN A 175 22.77 -5.41 -8.39
CA ASN A 175 23.41 -5.13 -9.68
C ASN A 175 23.11 -6.24 -10.72
N GLU A 176 21.88 -6.70 -10.76
CA GLU A 176 21.40 -7.71 -11.70
C GLU A 176 20.49 -7.07 -12.77
N SER A 177 20.43 -7.68 -13.94
CA SER A 177 19.55 -7.23 -15.02
C SER A 177 18.19 -7.88 -14.91
N GLN A 178 17.15 -7.18 -15.39
CA GLN A 178 15.81 -7.75 -15.56
C GLN A 178 15.87 -9.07 -16.33
N GLY A 179 15.12 -10.07 -15.87
CA GLY A 179 15.12 -11.43 -16.43
C GLY A 179 16.36 -12.29 -16.08
N LYS A 180 17.28 -11.78 -15.26
CA LYS A 180 18.49 -12.48 -14.82
C LYS A 180 18.58 -12.58 -13.30
N GLU A 181 17.48 -12.35 -12.60
CA GLU A 181 17.43 -12.36 -11.13
C GLU A 181 17.87 -13.73 -10.59
N SER A 182 18.88 -13.71 -9.74
CA SER A 182 19.39 -14.92 -9.06
C SER A 182 18.44 -15.38 -7.96
N MET A 183 17.80 -14.43 -7.26
CA MET A 183 16.82 -14.71 -6.21
C MET A 183 15.42 -14.74 -6.79
N LYS A 184 14.62 -15.73 -6.35
CA LYS A 184 13.24 -15.90 -6.80
C LYS A 184 12.29 -15.52 -5.68
N THR A 185 11.14 -14.94 -6.04
CA THR A 185 10.11 -14.50 -5.09
C THR A 185 8.88 -15.41 -5.08
N PHE A 186 8.65 -16.14 -6.17
CA PHE A 186 7.56 -17.09 -6.35
C PHE A 186 8.08 -18.47 -6.75
N PHE A 187 7.48 -19.53 -6.22
CA PHE A 187 7.85 -20.93 -6.48
C PHE A 187 6.62 -21.73 -6.86
N MET A 188 6.42 -21.91 -8.16
CA MET A 188 5.26 -22.63 -8.70
C MET A 188 5.10 -24.01 -8.04
N HIS A 189 3.93 -24.27 -7.47
CA HIS A 189 3.62 -25.47 -6.68
C HIS A 189 4.56 -25.71 -5.52
N ARG A 190 5.15 -24.63 -4.96
CA ARG A 190 6.16 -24.70 -3.89
C ARG A 190 7.36 -25.58 -4.24
N ASN A 191 7.73 -25.59 -5.53
CA ASN A 191 8.85 -26.37 -6.04
C ASN A 191 10.08 -25.46 -6.23
N PRO A 192 11.21 -25.72 -5.51
CA PRO A 192 12.40 -24.88 -5.58
C PRO A 192 13.01 -24.79 -6.99
N ASN A 193 12.76 -25.78 -7.85
CA ASN A 193 13.26 -25.80 -9.23
C ASN A 193 12.35 -25.05 -10.21
N LYS A 194 11.22 -24.49 -9.75
CA LYS A 194 10.26 -23.73 -10.57
C LYS A 194 10.06 -22.34 -9.99
N GLY A 195 11.17 -21.65 -9.72
CA GLY A 195 11.17 -20.32 -9.14
C GLY A 195 11.19 -19.22 -10.19
N TYR A 196 10.45 -18.13 -9.91
CA TYR A 196 10.39 -16.91 -10.73
C TYR A 196 10.53 -15.69 -9.83
N HIS A 197 11.01 -14.59 -10.38
CA HIS A 197 11.03 -13.30 -9.69
C HIS A 197 9.89 -12.45 -10.26
N ILE A 198 8.79 -12.32 -9.51
CA ILE A 198 7.56 -11.67 -9.97
C ILE A 198 6.98 -10.67 -8.96
N ASP A 199 7.48 -10.68 -7.74
CA ASP A 199 7.16 -9.69 -6.72
C ASP A 199 8.26 -8.62 -6.72
N TYR A 200 7.85 -7.35 -6.68
CA TYR A 200 8.78 -6.22 -6.83
C TYR A 200 8.47 -5.12 -5.82
N ILE A 201 9.53 -4.41 -5.44
CA ILE A 201 9.46 -3.07 -4.88
C ILE A 201 10.26 -2.15 -5.79
N LEU A 202 9.56 -1.18 -6.40
CA LEU A 202 10.20 -0.11 -7.18
C LEU A 202 9.99 1.21 -6.43
N ALA A 203 10.98 2.08 -6.50
CA ALA A 203 10.96 3.36 -5.80
C ALA A 203 11.43 4.50 -6.69
N SER A 204 10.94 5.71 -6.41
CA SER A 204 11.50 6.93 -7.00
C SER A 204 12.94 7.16 -6.53
N GLU A 205 13.75 7.79 -7.38
CA GLU A 205 15.17 8.05 -7.11
C GLU A 205 15.37 8.77 -5.77
N LYS A 206 14.51 9.72 -5.44
CA LYS A 206 14.57 10.47 -4.17
C LYS A 206 14.45 9.57 -2.94
N LEU A 207 13.61 8.53 -2.99
CA LEU A 207 13.52 7.54 -1.91
C LEU A 207 14.76 6.62 -1.89
N ILE A 208 15.28 6.27 -3.05
CA ILE A 208 16.49 5.44 -3.18
C ILE A 208 17.71 6.16 -2.59
N GLU A 209 17.87 7.45 -2.88
CA GLU A 209 18.98 8.28 -2.39
C GLU A 209 19.02 8.43 -0.88
N SER A 210 17.88 8.28 -0.18
CA SER A 210 17.87 8.30 1.28
C SER A 210 18.57 7.09 1.91
N GLY A 211 18.80 6.06 1.13
CA GLY A 211 19.39 4.80 1.56
C GLY A 211 18.34 3.76 1.93
N TYR A 212 18.54 2.55 1.48
CA TYR A 212 17.64 1.42 1.73
C TYR A 212 18.41 0.11 1.84
N ASN A 213 17.72 -0.90 2.37
CA ASN A 213 18.16 -2.29 2.36
C ASN A 213 16.96 -3.19 2.06
N LEU A 214 17.05 -4.00 1.01
CA LEU A 214 16.03 -4.95 0.62
C LEU A 214 16.48 -6.37 0.94
N VAL A 215 15.66 -7.09 1.70
CA VAL A 215 15.88 -8.50 2.05
C VAL A 215 14.73 -9.33 1.49
N LEU A 216 15.04 -10.43 0.84
CA LEU A 216 14.07 -11.43 0.42
C LEU A 216 14.02 -12.57 1.44
N GLY A 217 12.85 -13.09 1.71
CA GLY A 217 12.66 -14.25 2.58
C GLY A 217 13.38 -15.49 2.04
N ASP A 218 13.63 -16.45 2.90
CA ASP A 218 14.22 -17.74 2.51
C ASP A 218 13.13 -18.74 2.12
N PHE A 219 13.29 -19.42 0.99
CA PHE A 219 12.30 -20.40 0.49
C PHE A 219 11.97 -21.47 1.52
N ASP A 220 12.96 -22.03 2.20
CA ASP A 220 12.75 -23.16 3.14
C ASP A 220 11.95 -22.72 4.37
N GLN A 221 12.07 -21.45 4.78
CA GLN A 221 11.30 -20.90 5.87
C GLN A 221 9.84 -20.60 5.45
N TRP A 222 9.63 -20.11 4.21
CA TRP A 222 8.32 -19.59 3.78
C TRP A 222 7.46 -20.57 2.98
N LYS A 223 8.04 -21.62 2.39
CA LYS A 223 7.32 -22.61 1.53
C LYS A 223 6.12 -23.29 2.20
N SER A 224 6.10 -23.39 3.54
CA SER A 224 4.95 -23.98 4.26
C SER A 224 3.75 -23.03 4.32
N TRP A 225 3.98 -21.71 4.12
CA TRP A 225 2.98 -20.69 4.31
C TRP A 225 2.44 -20.12 2.99
N SER A 226 3.32 -19.95 2.00
CA SER A 226 2.97 -19.46 0.68
C SER A 226 3.88 -20.07 -0.38
N ASP A 227 3.48 -19.97 -1.64
CA ASP A 227 4.35 -20.17 -2.81
C ASP A 227 5.14 -18.91 -3.17
N HIS A 228 4.84 -17.76 -2.50
CA HIS A 228 5.65 -16.54 -2.54
C HIS A 228 6.44 -16.37 -1.23
N ILE A 229 7.60 -15.74 -1.33
CA ILE A 229 8.39 -15.30 -0.18
C ILE A 229 8.22 -13.80 0.02
N PRO A 230 8.30 -13.28 1.26
CA PRO A 230 8.15 -11.85 1.49
C PRO A 230 9.37 -11.06 1.03
N LEU A 231 9.10 -9.80 0.64
CA LEU A 231 10.10 -8.77 0.45
C LEU A 231 10.06 -7.82 1.65
N ILE A 232 11.21 -7.60 2.28
CA ILE A 232 11.35 -6.76 3.47
C ILE A 232 12.25 -5.59 3.10
N LEU A 233 11.69 -4.39 3.12
CA LEU A 233 12.38 -3.15 2.80
C LEU A 233 12.59 -2.33 4.07
N ASP A 234 13.84 -2.09 4.43
CA ASP A 234 14.22 -1.01 5.33
C ASP A 234 14.64 0.19 4.50
N ILE A 235 14.00 1.34 4.70
CA ILE A 235 14.30 2.58 4.00
C ILE A 235 14.43 3.72 5.02
N ASN A 236 15.45 4.54 4.85
CA ASN A 236 15.61 5.73 5.67
C ASN A 236 14.48 6.71 5.35
N GLU A 237 13.93 7.32 6.39
CA GLU A 237 12.87 8.30 6.21
C GLU A 237 13.43 9.52 5.46
N VAL A 238 12.85 9.80 4.31
CA VAL A 238 13.04 11.08 3.66
C VAL A 238 12.22 12.08 4.45
N GLN A 239 12.88 13.05 5.08
CA GLN A 239 12.18 14.24 5.53
C GLN A 239 11.53 14.86 4.30
N SER A 240 10.27 14.58 4.13
CA SER A 240 9.52 15.06 3.00
C SER A 240 9.25 16.54 3.24
N THR A 241 9.89 17.40 2.46
CA THR A 241 9.39 18.74 2.16
C THR A 241 8.25 18.64 1.14
N PHE A 242 7.55 17.51 1.14
CA PHE A 242 6.41 17.32 0.29
C PHE A 242 5.28 18.15 0.89
N GLU A 243 5.09 19.34 0.31
CA GLU A 243 3.81 20.03 0.40
C GLU A 243 2.79 19.13 -0.32
N TYR A 244 2.32 18.11 0.38
CA TYR A 244 1.07 17.50 0.01
C TYR A 244 0.04 18.61 0.14
N ASN A 245 -0.40 19.16 -1.00
CA ASN A 245 -1.55 20.06 -1.07
C ASN A 245 -2.88 19.36 -0.71
N ALA A 246 -2.84 18.18 -0.16
CA ALA A 246 -3.89 17.63 0.68
C ALA A 246 -3.73 18.26 2.07
N LEU A 247 -4.12 19.50 2.16
CA LEU A 247 -4.19 20.26 3.40
C LEU A 247 -4.81 19.36 4.47
N PHE A 248 -4.21 19.26 5.66
CA PHE A 248 -4.78 18.51 6.80
C PHE A 248 -6.24 18.86 7.00
N SER A 249 -6.62 20.13 6.73
CA SER A 249 -8.00 20.60 6.71
C SER A 249 -8.90 19.82 5.77
N LYS A 250 -8.46 19.47 4.56
CA LYS A 250 -9.25 18.67 3.60
C LYS A 250 -9.43 17.21 4.06
N ILE A 251 -8.38 16.63 4.68
CA ILE A 251 -8.46 15.28 5.23
C ILE A 251 -9.45 15.25 6.40
N VAL A 252 -9.33 16.21 7.32
CA VAL A 252 -10.23 16.37 8.47
C VAL A 252 -11.67 16.59 8.00
N GLU A 253 -11.88 17.43 7.01
CA GLU A 253 -13.21 17.70 6.45
C GLU A 253 -13.84 16.42 5.85
N ARG A 254 -13.10 15.65 5.08
CA ARG A 254 -13.58 14.35 4.56
C ARG A 254 -13.94 13.38 5.67
N GLN A 255 -13.07 13.24 6.68
CA GLN A 255 -13.33 12.38 7.81
C GLN A 255 -14.58 12.78 8.58
N ILE A 256 -14.82 14.09 8.77
CA ILE A 256 -16.02 14.62 9.42
C ILE A 256 -17.26 14.36 8.56
N ASN A 257 -17.16 14.47 7.24
CA ASN A 257 -18.28 14.22 6.32
C ASN A 257 -18.74 12.75 6.31
N THR A 258 -17.96 11.82 6.87
CA THR A 258 -18.40 10.43 7.08
C THR A 258 -19.23 10.23 8.33
N LEU A 259 -19.29 11.21 9.24
CA LEU A 259 -20.14 11.16 10.43
C LEU A 259 -21.60 11.46 10.07
N SER A 260 -22.55 10.86 10.79
CA SER A 260 -23.97 11.16 10.61
C SER A 260 -24.28 12.64 10.88
N ALA A 261 -25.34 13.14 10.23
CA ALA A 261 -25.77 14.53 10.40
C ALA A 261 -26.13 14.85 11.88
N SER A 262 -26.62 13.87 12.62
CA SER A 262 -26.96 14.01 14.05
C SER A 262 -25.71 14.24 14.90
N ILE A 263 -24.63 13.51 14.65
CA ILE A 263 -23.35 13.68 15.34
C ILE A 263 -22.70 15.00 14.95
N GLN A 264 -22.71 15.34 13.66
CA GLN A 264 -22.16 16.63 13.20
C GLN A 264 -22.87 17.82 13.86
N ALA A 265 -24.19 17.77 13.97
CA ALA A 265 -24.95 18.82 14.65
C ALA A 265 -24.68 18.88 16.15
N LYS A 266 -24.65 17.73 16.81
CA LYS A 266 -24.48 17.61 18.28
C LYS A 266 -23.09 18.06 18.75
N PHE A 267 -22.04 17.78 17.96
CA PHE A 267 -20.64 18.09 18.27
C PHE A 267 -20.07 19.20 17.40
N SER A 268 -20.94 20.08 16.87
CA SER A 268 -20.56 21.15 15.96
C SER A 268 -19.41 22.05 16.48
N PRO A 269 -19.38 22.48 17.77
CA PRO A 269 -18.29 23.29 18.29
C PRO A 269 -16.95 22.54 18.30
N GLU A 270 -16.93 21.27 18.70
CA GLU A 270 -15.75 20.42 18.76
C GLU A 270 -15.22 20.13 17.35
N ILE A 271 -16.12 19.83 16.42
CA ILE A 271 -15.82 19.62 15.02
C ILE A 271 -15.19 20.88 14.39
N GLN A 272 -15.77 22.05 14.66
CA GLN A 272 -15.21 23.31 14.16
C GLN A 272 -13.79 23.53 14.69
N LYS A 273 -13.58 23.25 15.97
CA LYS A 273 -12.23 23.32 16.58
C LYS A 273 -11.23 22.37 15.94
N LEU A 274 -11.64 21.16 15.56
CA LEU A 274 -10.77 20.23 14.85
C LEU A 274 -10.42 20.73 13.44
N LYS A 275 -11.37 21.34 12.75
CA LYS A 275 -11.14 21.99 11.44
C LYS A 275 -10.17 23.16 11.55
N ASP A 276 -10.33 24.01 12.58
CA ASP A 276 -9.45 25.15 12.83
C ASP A 276 -8.02 24.71 13.15
N TYR A 277 -7.86 23.64 13.93
CA TYR A 277 -6.56 23.04 14.20
C TYR A 277 -5.89 22.47 12.95
N ALA A 278 -6.65 21.82 12.08
CA ALA A 278 -6.13 21.31 10.83
C ALA A 278 -5.68 22.42 9.88
N LEU A 279 -6.44 23.54 9.82
CA LEU A 279 -6.04 24.74 9.08
C LEU A 279 -4.76 25.37 9.66
N ALA A 280 -4.60 25.39 10.98
CA ALA A 280 -3.40 25.89 11.62
C ALA A 280 -2.18 24.99 11.38
N LEU A 281 -2.37 23.68 11.22
CA LEU A 281 -1.31 22.76 10.77
C LEU A 281 -0.92 23.02 9.32
N ASP A 282 -1.90 23.27 8.43
CA ASP A 282 -1.64 23.57 7.02
C ASP A 282 -0.84 24.88 6.86
N SER A 283 -1.08 25.88 7.73
CA SER A 283 -0.34 27.15 7.72
C SER A 283 1.01 27.10 8.45
N GLY A 284 1.31 25.98 9.16
CA GLY A 284 2.50 25.86 9.99
C GLY A 284 2.48 26.70 11.28
N GLU A 285 1.33 27.30 11.61
CA GLU A 285 1.20 28.24 12.74
C GLU A 285 1.11 27.56 14.12
N ASN A 286 0.67 26.30 14.16
CA ASN A 286 0.46 25.60 15.44
C ASN A 286 1.20 24.26 15.51
N ARG A 287 2.24 24.23 16.37
CA ARG A 287 3.01 23.01 16.65
C ARG A 287 2.58 22.28 17.94
N GLN A 288 1.54 22.77 18.62
CA GLN A 288 1.09 22.21 19.91
C GLN A 288 0.09 21.06 19.79
N ILE A 289 -0.55 20.92 18.63
CA ILE A 289 -1.50 19.84 18.37
C ILE A 289 -1.02 19.10 17.14
N SER A 290 -0.86 17.79 17.27
CA SER A 290 -0.50 16.93 16.17
C SER A 290 -1.74 16.52 15.36
N PHE A 291 -1.55 16.21 14.08
CA PHE A 291 -2.61 15.64 13.24
C PHE A 291 -3.15 14.33 13.84
N HIS A 292 -2.31 13.55 14.52
CA HIS A 292 -2.71 12.34 15.23
C HIS A 292 -3.78 12.64 16.31
N GLN A 293 -3.60 13.68 17.10
CA GLN A 293 -4.58 14.06 18.12
C GLN A 293 -5.93 14.49 17.52
N ILE A 294 -5.90 15.14 16.35
CA ILE A 294 -7.10 15.50 15.60
C ILE A 294 -7.80 14.22 15.10
N SER A 295 -7.05 13.32 14.49
CA SER A 295 -7.55 12.05 13.95
C SER A 295 -8.15 11.15 15.04
N ASP A 296 -7.50 11.04 16.20
CA ASP A 296 -8.02 10.31 17.36
C ASP A 296 -9.33 10.90 17.90
N SER A 297 -9.46 12.21 17.86
CA SER A 297 -10.69 12.89 18.27
C SER A 297 -11.84 12.59 17.31
N ILE A 298 -11.58 12.55 16.01
CA ILE A 298 -12.57 12.18 15.00
C ILE A 298 -12.96 10.70 15.15
N GLU A 299 -12.01 9.81 15.43
CA GLU A 299 -12.31 8.39 15.64
C GLU A 299 -13.16 8.16 16.89
N LYS A 300 -12.99 8.96 17.94
CA LYS A 300 -13.91 8.96 19.09
C LYS A 300 -15.33 9.36 18.70
N LEU A 301 -15.49 10.36 17.84
CA LEU A 301 -16.79 10.75 17.31
C LEU A 301 -17.42 9.64 16.47
N ARG A 302 -16.65 8.94 15.64
CA ARG A 302 -17.10 7.76 14.89
C ARG A 302 -17.60 6.62 15.79
N LYS A 303 -16.89 6.36 16.90
CA LYS A 303 -17.32 5.36 17.87
C LYS A 303 -18.66 5.73 18.51
N ILE A 304 -18.87 6.99 18.83
CA ILE A 304 -20.14 7.50 19.35
C ILE A 304 -21.24 7.36 18.30
N ASP A 305 -20.95 7.70 17.03
CA ASP A 305 -21.87 7.61 15.90
C ASP A 305 -22.39 6.17 15.72
N ARG A 306 -21.50 5.19 15.71
CA ARG A 306 -21.87 3.76 15.63
C ARG A 306 -22.73 3.30 16.79
N ILE A 307 -22.52 3.82 18.01
CA ILE A 307 -23.33 3.48 19.19
C ILE A 307 -24.74 4.08 19.04
N VAL A 308 -24.84 5.32 18.56
CA VAL A 308 -26.13 5.98 18.34
C VAL A 308 -26.95 5.24 17.28
N ASP A 309 -26.33 4.84 16.16
CA ASP A 309 -26.98 4.06 15.10
C ASP A 309 -27.50 2.70 15.62
N THR A 310 -26.77 2.05 16.52
CA THR A 310 -27.21 0.76 17.12
C THR A 310 -28.31 0.90 18.16
N LEU A 311 -28.52 2.08 18.72
CA LEU A 311 -29.59 2.35 19.72
C LEU A 311 -30.87 2.91 19.08
N THR A 312 -30.84 3.24 17.79
CA THR A 312 -31.98 3.82 17.04
C THR A 312 -32.71 2.78 16.17
N ILE A 313 -32.30 1.51 16.23
CA ILE A 313 -32.98 0.34 15.65
C ILE A 313 -33.77 -0.39 16.77
#